data_839a26b85b709a993e5cf5b80529fc4b
#
_entry.id   839a26b85b709a993e5cf5b80529fc4b
#
_cell.length_a   1.000
_cell.length_b   1.000
_cell.length_c   1.000
_cell.angle_alpha   90.00
_cell.angle_beta   90.00
_cell.angle_gamma   90.00
#
_symmetry.space_group_name_H-M   'P 1'
#
loop_
_entity.id
_entity.type
_entity.pdbx_description
1 polymer ?
#
loop_
_entity_poly.entity_id
_entity_poly.type
_entity_poly.pdbx_seq_one_letter_code
_entity_poly.pdbx_strand_id
1 'polypeptide(L)'
;MRLKGGKRRKYLMIVDTGVLIEYINEAGTYHEKVKKLIESYTPLYVTPITLSEVLYVSYRVYITAGLSNANNYAKEFVEWLSAKLKVTEINHEIVIKAGEIKKKYGIALPDCYVIATADYLKDKALFKREKEIVQVLDEIRKEFGDIISFIDEI
;
A
#
# COMPACT_ATOMS: atom_id res chain seq x y z
N MET A 1 -5.74 14.56 -16.00
CA MET A 1 -5.80 14.98 -17.42
C MET A 1 -6.68 14.02 -18.21
N ARG A 2 -7.60 14.54 -18.98
CA ARG A 2 -8.43 13.70 -19.84
C ARG A 2 -7.67 13.37 -21.12
N LEU A 3 -7.68 12.10 -21.50
CA LEU A 3 -7.16 11.69 -22.79
C LEU A 3 -8.16 12.08 -23.89
N LYS A 4 -7.65 12.42 -25.08
CA LYS A 4 -8.49 12.66 -26.27
C LYS A 4 -9.36 11.43 -26.52
N GLY A 5 -10.62 11.61 -26.87
CA GLY A 5 -11.57 10.53 -27.09
C GLY A 5 -12.41 10.14 -25.88
N GLY A 6 -12.42 10.94 -24.83
CA GLY A 6 -13.27 10.74 -23.65
C GLY A 6 -12.80 9.68 -22.67
N LYS A 7 -11.60 9.14 -22.84
CA LYS A 7 -11.03 8.18 -21.90
C LYS A 7 -10.63 8.88 -20.61
N ARG A 8 -11.13 8.37 -19.48
CA ARG A 8 -10.75 8.86 -18.16
C ARG A 8 -9.34 8.40 -17.82
N ARG A 9 -8.58 9.27 -17.13
CA ARG A 9 -7.34 8.86 -16.48
C ARG A 9 -7.67 7.78 -15.46
N LYS A 10 -6.96 6.64 -15.53
CA LYS A 10 -6.99 5.66 -14.45
C LYS A 10 -6.24 6.21 -13.26
N TYR A 11 -6.84 6.08 -12.08
CA TYR A 11 -6.12 6.37 -10.84
C TYR A 11 -5.00 5.37 -10.68
N LEU A 12 -3.83 5.87 -10.30
CA LEU A 12 -2.73 5.04 -9.83
C LEU A 12 -2.99 4.73 -8.35
N MET A 13 -2.50 3.60 -7.90
CA MET A 13 -2.72 3.18 -6.53
C MET A 13 -1.42 3.10 -5.77
N ILE A 14 -1.41 3.69 -4.58
CA ILE A 14 -0.33 3.54 -3.61
C ILE A 14 -0.74 2.39 -2.70
N VAL A 15 0.02 1.30 -2.72
CA VAL A 15 -0.36 0.07 -2.03
C VAL A 15 0.19 0.02 -0.61
N ASP A 16 -0.66 -0.46 0.28
CA ASP A 16 -0.33 -0.69 1.68
C ASP A 16 0.36 -2.05 1.88
N THR A 17 1.06 -2.19 2.99
CA THR A 17 1.74 -3.42 3.39
C THR A 17 0.83 -4.64 3.40
N GLY A 18 -0.37 -4.51 3.98
CA GLY A 18 -1.31 -5.64 4.06
C GLY A 18 -1.68 -6.22 2.70
N VAL A 19 -1.78 -5.37 1.68
CA VAL A 19 -2.03 -5.81 0.31
C VAL A 19 -0.83 -6.58 -0.24
N LEU A 20 0.38 -6.05 -0.06
CA LEU A 20 1.60 -6.65 -0.60
C LEU A 20 1.90 -8.01 0.05
N ILE A 21 1.63 -8.16 1.33
CA ILE A 21 1.86 -9.42 2.06
C ILE A 21 0.97 -10.55 1.53
N GLU A 22 -0.21 -10.24 1.00
CA GLU A 22 -1.06 -11.26 0.36
C GLU A 22 -0.36 -11.94 -0.82
N TYR A 23 0.59 -11.30 -1.45
CA TYR A 23 1.35 -11.88 -2.55
C TYR A 23 2.14 -13.12 -2.12
N ILE A 24 2.65 -13.14 -0.89
CA ILE A 24 3.42 -14.27 -0.35
C ILE A 24 2.59 -15.21 0.53
N ASN A 25 1.33 -14.86 0.79
CA ASN A 25 0.44 -15.69 1.61
C ASN A 25 -0.53 -16.46 0.71
N GLU A 26 -0.10 -17.62 0.23
CA GLU A 26 -0.86 -18.44 -0.72
C GLU A 26 -2.23 -18.88 -0.18
N ALA A 27 -2.37 -18.99 1.14
CA ALA A 27 -3.64 -19.34 1.80
C ALA A 27 -4.53 -18.11 2.03
N GLY A 28 -4.06 -16.91 1.72
CA GLY A 28 -4.80 -15.68 1.93
C GLY A 28 -5.99 -15.54 0.98
N THR A 29 -7.06 -14.93 1.49
CA THR A 29 -8.30 -14.72 0.74
C THR A 29 -8.07 -13.93 -0.55
N TYR A 30 -7.16 -12.97 -0.52
CA TYR A 30 -6.92 -12.06 -1.64
C TYR A 30 -5.64 -12.38 -2.42
N HIS A 31 -5.01 -13.52 -2.14
CA HIS A 31 -3.74 -13.89 -2.77
C HIS A 31 -3.80 -13.82 -4.31
N GLU A 32 -4.77 -14.49 -4.91
CA GLU A 32 -4.89 -14.53 -6.39
C GLU A 32 -5.18 -13.14 -6.97
N LYS A 33 -6.03 -12.38 -6.32
CA LYS A 33 -6.36 -11.02 -6.76
C LYS A 33 -5.13 -10.10 -6.71
N VAL A 34 -4.38 -10.14 -5.62
CA VAL A 34 -3.16 -9.35 -5.44
C VAL A 34 -2.08 -9.77 -6.43
N LYS A 35 -1.92 -11.08 -6.62
CA LYS A 35 -0.97 -11.62 -7.59
C LYS A 35 -1.24 -11.08 -8.99
N LYS A 36 -2.48 -11.13 -9.44
CA LYS A 36 -2.89 -10.58 -10.74
C LYS A 36 -2.64 -9.08 -10.83
N LEU A 37 -2.95 -8.35 -9.76
CA LEU A 37 -2.77 -6.91 -9.73
C LEU A 37 -1.29 -6.52 -9.86
N ILE A 38 -0.41 -7.17 -9.10
CA ILE A 38 1.03 -6.86 -9.12
C ILE A 38 1.68 -7.31 -10.44
N GLU A 39 1.28 -8.45 -10.97
CA GLU A 39 1.82 -9.00 -12.21
C GLU A 39 1.23 -8.36 -13.48
N SER A 40 0.18 -7.55 -13.35
CA SER A 40 -0.40 -6.81 -14.46
C SER A 40 0.47 -5.62 -14.86
N TYR A 41 0.15 -5.02 -16.02
CA TYR A 41 0.82 -3.81 -16.47
C TYR A 41 0.27 -2.53 -15.81
N THR A 42 -0.66 -2.65 -14.87
CA THR A 42 -1.19 -1.50 -14.14
C THR A 42 -0.11 -0.94 -13.22
N PRO A 43 0.27 0.33 -13.34
CA PRO A 43 1.28 0.90 -12.46
C PRO A 43 0.77 0.95 -11.02
N LEU A 44 1.59 0.43 -10.11
CA LEU A 44 1.36 0.52 -8.68
C LEU A 44 2.53 1.26 -8.05
N TYR A 45 2.22 2.09 -7.08
CA TYR A 45 3.21 2.82 -6.29
C TYR A 45 3.34 2.21 -4.90
N VAL A 46 4.52 2.31 -4.35
CA VAL A 46 4.81 1.92 -2.97
C VAL A 46 5.73 2.96 -2.34
N THR A 47 5.48 3.30 -1.09
CA THR A 47 6.37 4.21 -0.37
C THR A 47 7.59 3.46 0.17
N PRO A 48 8.73 4.13 0.37
CA PRO A 48 9.88 3.53 1.05
C PRO A 48 9.55 3.05 2.46
N ILE A 49 8.63 3.73 3.15
CA ILE A 49 8.19 3.35 4.50
C ILE A 49 7.46 2.00 4.45
N THR A 50 6.58 1.82 3.47
CA THR A 50 5.89 0.55 3.26
C THR A 50 6.88 -0.57 2.96
N LEU A 51 7.89 -0.33 2.13
CA LEU A 51 8.92 -1.35 1.85
C LEU A 51 9.66 -1.78 3.11
N SER A 52 9.94 -0.85 4.00
CA SER A 52 10.56 -1.15 5.30
C SER A 52 9.64 -2.04 6.16
N GLU A 53 8.35 -1.73 6.18
CA GLU A 53 7.37 -2.55 6.90
C GLU A 53 7.22 -3.93 6.26
N VAL A 54 7.18 -4.02 4.95
CA VAL A 54 7.11 -5.30 4.23
C VAL A 54 8.29 -6.19 4.61
N LEU A 55 9.49 -5.61 4.78
CA LEU A 55 10.66 -6.39 5.16
C LEU A 55 10.43 -7.18 6.46
N TYR A 56 10.04 -6.50 7.53
CA TYR A 56 9.90 -7.22 8.80
C TYR A 56 8.61 -8.03 8.90
N VAL A 57 7.54 -7.63 8.23
CA VAL A 57 6.30 -8.41 8.21
C VAL A 57 6.49 -9.69 7.40
N SER A 58 7.09 -9.61 6.21
CA SER A 58 7.39 -10.80 5.41
C SER A 58 8.36 -11.75 6.11
N TYR A 59 9.35 -11.20 6.81
CA TYR A 59 10.24 -11.99 7.65
C TYR A 59 9.45 -12.84 8.66
N ARG A 60 8.48 -12.25 9.35
CA ARG A 60 7.61 -12.98 10.29
C ARG A 60 6.80 -14.06 9.60
N VAL A 61 6.26 -13.77 8.42
CA VAL A 61 5.50 -14.75 7.62
C VAL A 61 6.39 -15.95 7.29
N TYR A 62 7.60 -15.71 6.81
CA TYR A 62 8.54 -16.77 6.45
C TYR A 62 9.01 -17.57 7.66
N ILE A 63 9.26 -16.93 8.80
CA ILE A 63 9.58 -17.62 10.06
C ILE A 63 8.44 -18.53 10.50
N THR A 64 7.21 -18.03 10.46
CA THR A 64 6.03 -18.81 10.85
C THR A 64 5.83 -20.01 9.90
N ALA A 65 6.20 -19.87 8.64
CA ALA A 65 6.16 -20.96 7.66
C ALA A 65 7.32 -21.97 7.83
N GLY A 66 8.22 -21.73 8.77
CA GLY A 66 9.32 -22.66 9.08
C GLY A 66 10.55 -22.53 8.19
N LEU A 67 10.69 -21.43 7.44
CA LEU A 67 11.83 -21.25 6.54
C LEU A 67 13.08 -20.78 7.30
N SER A 68 14.17 -21.54 7.17
CA SER A 68 15.42 -21.22 7.86
C SER A 68 16.11 -19.96 7.35
N ASN A 69 15.91 -19.61 6.08
CA ASN A 69 16.49 -18.42 5.45
C ASN A 69 15.50 -17.26 5.34
N ALA A 70 14.61 -17.12 6.35
CA ALA A 70 13.53 -16.13 6.33
C ALA A 70 14.01 -14.72 6.06
N ASN A 71 15.15 -14.31 6.64
CA ASN A 71 15.69 -12.97 6.42
C ASN A 71 16.10 -12.73 4.96
N ASN A 72 16.71 -13.71 4.30
CA ASN A 72 17.07 -13.61 2.90
C ASN A 72 15.85 -13.56 1.99
N TYR A 73 14.84 -14.41 2.26
CA TYR A 73 13.59 -14.37 1.52
C TYR A 73 12.89 -13.02 1.65
N ALA A 74 12.87 -12.44 2.85
CA ALA A 74 12.26 -11.13 3.07
C ALA A 74 12.99 -10.03 2.28
N LYS A 75 14.31 -10.02 2.29
CA LYS A 75 15.11 -9.06 1.51
C LYS A 75 14.89 -9.22 0.01
N GLU A 76 14.87 -10.45 -0.48
CA GLU A 76 14.61 -10.73 -1.90
C GLU A 76 13.22 -10.27 -2.31
N PHE A 77 12.23 -10.46 -1.46
CA PHE A 77 10.87 -10.00 -1.73
C PHE A 77 10.82 -8.48 -1.85
N VAL A 78 11.43 -7.76 -0.92
CA VAL A 78 11.48 -6.29 -0.96
C VAL A 78 12.23 -5.79 -2.20
N GLU A 79 13.36 -6.42 -2.54
CA GLU A 79 14.10 -6.06 -3.75
C GLU A 79 13.27 -6.28 -5.01
N TRP A 80 12.56 -7.40 -5.08
CA TRP A 80 11.68 -7.71 -6.20
C TRP A 80 10.54 -6.68 -6.31
N LEU A 81 9.90 -6.34 -5.19
CA LEU A 81 8.86 -5.31 -5.17
C LEU A 81 9.40 -3.96 -5.63
N SER A 82 10.59 -3.59 -5.18
CA SER A 82 11.23 -2.32 -5.56
C SER A 82 11.51 -2.24 -7.06
N ALA A 83 11.78 -3.36 -7.69
CA ALA A 83 11.99 -3.44 -9.13
C ALA A 83 10.67 -3.48 -9.91
N LYS A 84 9.66 -4.13 -9.35
CA LYS A 84 8.37 -4.35 -10.01
C LYS A 84 7.43 -3.16 -9.89
N LEU A 85 7.40 -2.51 -8.74
CA LEU A 85 6.54 -1.36 -8.47
C LEU A 85 7.32 -0.06 -8.61
N LYS A 86 6.60 1.05 -8.66
CA LYS A 86 7.22 2.37 -8.61
C LYS A 86 7.37 2.81 -7.17
N VAL A 87 8.60 3.01 -6.73
CA VAL A 87 8.89 3.52 -5.38
C VAL A 87 8.74 5.03 -5.41
N THR A 88 7.89 5.56 -4.52
CA THR A 88 7.65 7.00 -4.44
C THR A 88 8.77 7.71 -3.68
N GLU A 89 8.95 8.98 -3.99
CA GLU A 89 9.77 9.85 -3.16
C GLU A 89 8.95 10.37 -1.99
N ILE A 90 9.61 10.60 -0.86
CA ILE A 90 8.99 11.21 0.31
C ILE A 90 9.61 12.60 0.48
N ASN A 91 8.82 13.61 0.16
CA ASN A 91 9.23 14.99 0.34
C ASN A 91 8.74 15.54 1.69
N HIS A 92 9.15 16.77 2.00
CA HIS A 92 8.80 17.41 3.26
C HIS A 92 7.29 17.57 3.46
N GLU A 93 6.55 17.90 2.40
CA GLU A 93 5.11 18.05 2.48
C GLU A 93 4.41 16.74 2.87
N ILE A 94 4.86 15.61 2.29
CA ILE A 94 4.34 14.28 2.64
C ILE A 94 4.68 13.95 4.10
N VAL A 95 5.88 14.26 4.56
CA VAL A 95 6.29 14.03 5.97
C VAL A 95 5.35 14.75 6.93
N ILE A 96 5.10 16.04 6.69
CA ILE A 96 4.22 16.85 7.53
C ILE A 96 2.79 16.30 7.50
N LYS A 97 2.28 16.00 6.32
CA LYS A 97 0.93 15.47 6.16
C LYS A 97 0.76 14.12 6.87
N ALA A 98 1.72 13.21 6.73
CA ALA A 98 1.69 11.92 7.40
C ALA A 98 1.68 12.07 8.93
N GLY A 99 2.48 12.98 9.46
CA GLY A 99 2.49 13.30 10.89
C GLY A 99 1.16 13.85 11.38
N GLU A 100 0.55 14.75 10.62
CA GLU A 100 -0.76 15.29 10.94
C GLU A 100 -1.85 14.20 10.93
N ILE A 101 -1.81 13.30 9.97
CA ILE A 101 -2.73 12.15 9.90
C ILE A 101 -2.55 11.27 11.14
N LYS A 102 -1.32 10.99 11.54
CA LYS A 102 -1.02 10.20 12.73
C LYS A 102 -1.59 10.83 14.00
N LYS A 103 -1.40 12.13 14.17
CA LYS A 103 -1.94 12.87 15.31
C LYS A 103 -3.47 12.78 15.37
N LYS A 104 -4.12 12.91 14.22
CA LYS A 104 -5.57 13.05 14.13
C LYS A 104 -6.30 11.71 14.22
N TYR A 105 -5.79 10.67 13.57
CA TYR A 105 -6.50 9.39 13.43
C TYR A 105 -5.89 8.25 14.22
N GLY A 106 -4.62 8.37 14.63
CA GLY A 106 -3.96 7.36 15.45
C GLY A 106 -3.63 6.04 14.75
N ILE A 107 -3.79 5.95 13.44
CA ILE A 107 -3.45 4.75 12.67
C ILE A 107 -1.94 4.57 12.57
N ALA A 108 -1.50 3.40 12.14
CA ALA A 108 -0.07 3.08 12.01
C ALA A 108 0.64 4.09 11.09
N LEU A 109 1.86 4.44 11.44
CA LEU A 109 2.63 5.43 10.67
C LEU A 109 2.81 5.06 9.19
N PRO A 110 3.11 3.82 8.81
CA PRO A 110 3.17 3.45 7.40
C PRO A 110 1.87 3.74 6.65
N ASP A 111 0.71 3.50 7.26
CA ASP A 111 -0.60 3.81 6.67
C ASP A 111 -0.77 5.31 6.46
N CYS A 112 -0.28 6.11 7.41
CA CYS A 112 -0.31 7.57 7.29
C CYS A 112 0.47 8.05 6.06
N TYR A 113 1.63 7.44 5.81
CA TYR A 113 2.43 7.76 4.62
C TYR A 113 1.76 7.33 3.33
N VAL A 114 1.06 6.22 3.31
CA VAL A 114 0.29 5.77 2.14
C VAL A 114 -0.79 6.79 1.81
N ILE A 115 -1.57 7.22 2.79
CA ILE A 115 -2.64 8.20 2.60
C ILE A 115 -2.08 9.57 2.20
N ALA A 116 -1.03 10.03 2.89
CA ALA A 116 -0.38 11.31 2.59
C ALA A 116 0.17 11.35 1.16
N THR A 117 0.78 10.26 0.72
CA THR A 117 1.32 10.13 -0.63
C THR A 117 0.21 10.11 -1.67
N ALA A 118 -0.86 9.36 -1.42
CA ALA A 118 -2.01 9.32 -2.30
C ALA A 118 -2.64 10.71 -2.47
N ASP A 119 -2.81 11.44 -1.37
CA ASP A 119 -3.35 12.79 -1.42
C ASP A 119 -2.42 13.74 -2.19
N TYR A 120 -1.12 13.66 -1.95
CA TYR A 120 -0.14 14.48 -2.65
C TYR A 120 -0.14 14.24 -4.16
N LEU A 121 -0.21 12.98 -4.58
CA LEU A 121 -0.20 12.58 -5.99
C LEU A 121 -1.59 12.66 -6.65
N LYS A 122 -2.64 12.95 -5.88
CA LYS A 122 -4.03 12.93 -6.36
C LYS A 122 -4.44 11.57 -6.90
N ASP A 123 -4.00 10.53 -6.24
CA ASP A 123 -4.28 9.14 -6.57
C ASP A 123 -4.97 8.44 -5.40
N LYS A 124 -5.14 7.14 -5.48
CA LYS A 124 -5.82 6.36 -4.45
C LYS A 124 -4.85 5.54 -3.61
N ALA A 125 -5.21 5.36 -2.35
CA ALA A 125 -4.52 4.46 -1.43
C ALA A 125 -5.26 3.12 -1.42
N LEU A 126 -4.54 2.03 -1.68
CA LEU A 126 -5.11 0.69 -1.71
C LEU A 126 -4.76 -0.06 -0.42
N PHE A 127 -5.78 -0.41 0.34
CA PHE A 127 -5.66 -1.10 1.62
C PHE A 127 -6.34 -2.46 1.61
N LYS A 128 -5.87 -3.31 2.49
CA LYS A 128 -6.67 -4.45 2.94
C LYS A 128 -7.62 -3.94 4.03
N ARG A 129 -8.86 -4.42 4.01
CA ARG A 129 -9.86 -3.96 4.98
C ARG A 129 -9.52 -4.51 6.36
N GLU A 130 -9.02 -3.64 7.20
CA GLU A 130 -8.64 -3.95 8.58
C GLU A 130 -9.37 -3.02 9.54
N LYS A 131 -9.59 -3.51 10.76
CA LYS A 131 -10.37 -2.80 11.77
C LYS A 131 -9.90 -1.37 12.03
N GLU A 132 -8.59 -1.19 12.12
CA GLU A 132 -7.99 0.12 12.45
C GLU A 132 -8.34 1.19 11.42
N ILE A 133 -8.25 0.85 10.12
CA ILE A 133 -8.57 1.80 9.06
C ILE A 133 -10.08 2.02 8.93
N VAL A 134 -10.86 0.96 9.11
CA VAL A 134 -12.33 1.03 9.01
C VAL A 134 -12.91 1.94 10.10
N GLN A 135 -12.35 1.92 11.32
CA GLN A 135 -12.81 2.75 12.43
C GLN A 135 -12.72 4.25 12.16
N VAL A 136 -11.78 4.68 11.32
CA VAL A 136 -11.55 6.10 11.01
C VAL A 136 -11.90 6.46 9.58
N LEU A 137 -12.48 5.53 8.83
CA LEU A 137 -12.73 5.68 7.40
C LEU A 137 -13.60 6.89 7.08
N ASP A 138 -14.69 7.10 7.84
CA ASP A 138 -15.62 8.21 7.58
C ASP A 138 -14.93 9.56 7.77
N GLU A 139 -14.13 9.70 8.83
CA GLU A 139 -13.39 10.93 9.09
C GLU A 139 -12.33 11.20 8.03
N ILE A 140 -11.63 10.16 7.60
CA ILE A 140 -10.63 10.29 6.54
C ILE A 140 -11.31 10.72 5.22
N ARG A 141 -12.45 10.14 4.90
CA ARG A 141 -13.21 10.50 3.70
C ARG A 141 -13.76 11.91 3.75
N LYS A 142 -14.13 12.41 4.93
CA LYS A 142 -14.54 13.80 5.09
C LYS A 142 -13.40 14.77 4.81
N GLU A 143 -12.19 14.43 5.20
CA GLU A 143 -11.04 15.31 5.01
C GLU A 143 -10.43 15.19 3.62
N PHE A 144 -10.25 13.96 3.12
CA PHE A 144 -9.48 13.69 1.89
C PHE A 144 -10.35 13.26 0.69
N GLY A 145 -11.65 13.08 0.89
CA GLY A 145 -12.52 12.56 -0.16
C GLY A 145 -12.40 11.04 -0.30
N ASP A 146 -12.73 10.54 -1.47
CA ASP A 146 -12.72 9.10 -1.78
C ASP A 146 -11.31 8.64 -2.15
N ILE A 147 -10.39 8.77 -1.21
CA ILE A 147 -8.98 8.45 -1.40
C ILE A 147 -8.65 6.99 -1.12
N ILE A 148 -9.44 6.31 -0.27
CA ILE A 148 -9.17 4.94 0.14
C ILE A 148 -9.99 3.95 -0.69
N SER A 149 -9.30 2.99 -1.30
CA SER A 149 -9.89 1.82 -1.92
C SER A 149 -9.46 0.57 -1.17
N PHE A 150 -10.33 -0.43 -1.11
CA PHE A 150 -10.01 -1.71 -0.47
C PHE A 150 -9.84 -2.81 -1.52
N ILE A 151 -8.95 -3.76 -1.23
CA ILE A 151 -8.66 -4.85 -2.17
C ILE A 151 -9.90 -5.72 -2.46
N ASP A 152 -10.85 -5.80 -1.52
CA ASP A 152 -12.09 -6.55 -1.71
C ASP A 152 -13.09 -5.84 -2.63
N GLU A 153 -12.82 -4.60 -2.98
CA GLU A 153 -13.70 -3.77 -3.83
C GLU A 153 -13.21 -3.62 -5.27
N ILE A 154 -12.06 -4.18 -5.61
CA ILE A 154 -11.50 -4.03 -6.96
C ILE A 154 -11.46 -5.34 -7.74
#